data_5dee82c11526cbd471f47f7eba1c1bbe
#
_entry.id   5dee82c11526cbd471f47f7eba1c1bbe
#
_cell.length_a   1.000
_cell.length_b   1.000
_cell.length_c   1.000
_cell.angle_alpha   90.00
_cell.angle_beta   90.00
_cell.angle_gamma   90.00
#
_symmetry.space_group_name_H-M   'P 1'
#
loop_
_entity.id
_entity.type
_entity.pdbx_description
1 polymer ?
#
loop_
_entity_poly.entity_id
_entity_poly.type
_entity_poly.pdbx_seq_one_letter_code
_entity_poly.pdbx_strand_id
1 'polypeptide(L)'
;MEKRMHAAVEAKREEILAFVRELVSIRSVTGQEAPVAAAVEKKLRELGFDDVQTDRTGNVIGSVGTGATTILFDGHMDTVDVIDEDRWTYPPFSGQIADGNMYGRGTVDMKGALAVSIYAAAIARDLGLLDGRKVYVAGSVMEEDYDGVAVHNLLRDLSLRPDYVIFGEATGMEICRGHNGRALIEITVHGKAAHGSRPELGI
;
A
#
# COMPACT_ATOMS: atom_id res chain seq x y z
N MET A 1 14.51 -23.24 -10.93
CA MET A 1 13.49 -22.20 -10.78
C MET A 1 14.04 -21.04 -9.96
N GLU A 2 14.39 -21.25 -8.72
CA GLU A 2 14.86 -20.24 -7.75
C GLU A 2 15.98 -19.35 -8.30
N LYS A 3 17.07 -19.91 -8.85
CA LYS A 3 18.17 -19.12 -9.45
C LYS A 3 17.71 -18.17 -10.57
N ARG A 4 16.71 -18.60 -11.38
CA ARG A 4 16.15 -17.75 -12.44
C ARG A 4 15.34 -16.60 -11.84
N MET A 5 14.59 -16.83 -10.79
CA MET A 5 13.84 -15.81 -10.07
C MET A 5 14.79 -14.79 -9.43
N HIS A 6 15.80 -15.24 -8.70
CA HIS A 6 16.81 -14.36 -8.12
C HIS A 6 17.49 -13.48 -9.18
N ALA A 7 17.91 -14.06 -10.29
CA ALA A 7 18.57 -13.31 -11.36
C ALA A 7 17.62 -12.27 -11.97
N ALA A 8 16.33 -12.58 -12.14
CA ALA A 8 15.35 -11.65 -12.68
C ALA A 8 15.05 -10.50 -11.70
N VAL A 9 14.95 -10.79 -10.41
CA VAL A 9 14.77 -9.77 -9.37
C VAL A 9 16.00 -8.87 -9.29
N GLU A 10 17.20 -9.43 -9.29
CA GLU A 10 18.45 -8.65 -9.23
C GLU A 10 18.60 -7.75 -10.46
N ALA A 11 18.21 -8.23 -11.64
CA ALA A 11 18.22 -7.42 -12.86
C ALA A 11 17.25 -6.22 -12.81
N LYS A 12 16.22 -6.27 -11.94
CA LYS A 12 15.24 -5.20 -11.73
C LYS A 12 15.45 -4.41 -10.44
N ARG A 13 16.50 -4.73 -9.68
CA ARG A 13 16.74 -4.16 -8.36
C ARG A 13 16.67 -2.63 -8.33
N GLU A 14 17.43 -1.97 -9.20
CA GLU A 14 17.47 -0.50 -9.24
C GLU A 14 16.15 0.12 -9.65
N GLU A 15 15.42 -0.52 -10.57
CA GLU A 15 14.09 -0.07 -10.96
C GLU A 15 13.08 -0.18 -9.81
N ILE A 16 13.14 -1.29 -9.05
CA ILE A 16 12.29 -1.52 -7.87
C ILE A 16 12.59 -0.46 -6.81
N LEU A 17 13.86 -0.25 -6.48
CA LEU A 17 14.27 0.75 -5.49
C LEU A 17 13.87 2.17 -5.91
N ALA A 18 14.04 2.50 -7.18
CA ALA A 18 13.63 3.79 -7.72
C ALA A 18 12.12 4.01 -7.60
N PHE A 19 11.32 2.98 -7.86
CA PHE A 19 9.86 3.06 -7.74
C PHE A 19 9.41 3.16 -6.29
N VAL A 20 10.01 2.41 -5.36
CA VAL A 20 9.73 2.60 -3.92
C VAL A 20 10.01 4.05 -3.50
N ARG A 21 11.16 4.61 -3.92
CA ARG A 21 11.50 6.02 -3.64
C ARG A 21 10.49 6.99 -4.25
N GLU A 22 10.03 6.75 -5.47
CA GLU A 22 8.99 7.54 -6.12
C GLU A 22 7.71 7.54 -5.26
N LEU A 23 7.22 6.37 -4.85
CA LEU A 23 6.03 6.26 -4.02
C LEU A 23 6.21 6.94 -2.65
N VAL A 24 7.36 6.76 -2.01
CA VAL A 24 7.69 7.38 -0.72
C VAL A 24 7.76 8.91 -0.84
N SER A 25 8.24 9.45 -1.96
CA SER A 25 8.33 10.89 -2.19
C SER A 25 6.98 11.58 -2.31
N ILE A 26 5.93 10.83 -2.58
CA ILE A 26 4.56 11.34 -2.69
C ILE A 26 3.88 11.22 -1.32
N ARG A 27 3.66 12.36 -0.65
CA ARG A 27 2.86 12.40 0.58
C ARG A 27 1.43 11.99 0.24
N SER A 28 0.90 11.00 0.93
CA SER A 28 -0.43 10.43 0.69
C SER A 28 -1.09 10.04 2.00
N VAL A 29 -1.46 11.01 2.80
CA VAL A 29 -2.32 10.75 3.97
C VAL A 29 -3.70 10.33 3.51
N THR A 30 -4.44 9.61 4.35
CA THR A 30 -5.80 9.15 4.05
C THR A 30 -6.67 10.27 3.46
N GLY A 31 -7.29 10.01 2.32
CA GLY A 31 -8.09 10.98 1.55
C GLY A 31 -7.28 11.85 0.57
N GLN A 32 -5.96 11.69 0.49
CA GLN A 32 -5.08 12.45 -0.43
C GLN A 32 -4.24 11.52 -1.32
N GLU A 33 -4.71 10.33 -1.62
CA GLU A 33 -3.96 9.28 -2.32
C GLU A 33 -3.92 9.46 -3.85
N ALA A 34 -4.70 10.36 -4.43
CA ALA A 34 -4.79 10.52 -5.88
C ALA A 34 -3.43 10.64 -6.60
N PRO A 35 -2.43 11.38 -6.10
CA PRO A 35 -1.12 11.45 -6.75
C PRO A 35 -0.34 10.12 -6.72
N VAL A 36 -0.37 9.38 -5.61
CA VAL A 36 0.29 8.08 -5.51
C VAL A 36 -0.46 7.02 -6.32
N ALA A 37 -1.78 7.07 -6.36
CA ALA A 37 -2.61 6.21 -7.22
C ALA A 37 -2.26 6.39 -8.70
N ALA A 38 -2.08 7.62 -9.16
CA ALA A 38 -1.64 7.91 -10.53
C ALA A 38 -0.24 7.33 -10.83
N ALA A 39 0.69 7.37 -9.87
CA ALA A 39 2.02 6.78 -10.03
C ALA A 39 1.93 5.24 -10.11
N VAL A 40 1.10 4.62 -9.28
CA VAL A 40 0.85 3.16 -9.29
C VAL A 40 0.21 2.74 -10.62
N GLU A 41 -0.85 3.43 -11.06
CA GLU A 41 -1.52 3.15 -12.33
C GLU A 41 -0.55 3.24 -13.51
N LYS A 42 0.24 4.31 -13.56
CA LYS A 42 1.28 4.49 -14.57
C LYS A 42 2.27 3.33 -14.57
N LYS A 43 2.77 2.92 -13.41
CA LYS A 43 3.73 1.83 -13.28
C LYS A 43 3.17 0.49 -13.72
N LEU A 44 1.93 0.17 -13.36
CA LEU A 44 1.25 -1.04 -13.82
C LEU A 44 1.18 -1.08 -15.35
N ARG A 45 0.81 0.03 -15.99
CA ARG A 45 0.76 0.15 -17.46
C ARG A 45 2.16 0.02 -18.10
N GLU A 46 3.18 0.68 -17.54
CA GLU A 46 4.57 0.59 -18.00
C GLU A 46 5.11 -0.84 -17.96
N LEU A 47 4.74 -1.61 -16.93
CA LEU A 47 5.11 -3.01 -16.79
C LEU A 47 4.22 -3.97 -17.57
N GLY A 48 3.27 -3.46 -18.36
CA GLY A 48 2.43 -4.25 -19.27
C GLY A 48 1.41 -5.12 -18.52
N PHE A 49 0.82 -4.60 -17.46
CA PHE A 49 -0.34 -5.23 -16.83
C PHE A 49 -1.57 -5.09 -17.72
N ASP A 50 -2.41 -6.13 -17.71
CA ASP A 50 -3.71 -6.13 -18.36
C ASP A 50 -4.76 -5.48 -17.43
N ASP A 51 -5.85 -4.97 -18.00
CA ASP A 51 -7.01 -4.45 -17.24
C ASP A 51 -6.66 -3.47 -16.11
N VAL A 52 -5.71 -2.58 -16.34
CA VAL A 52 -5.36 -1.56 -15.34
C VAL A 52 -6.47 -0.52 -15.25
N GLN A 53 -7.08 -0.40 -14.08
CA GLN A 53 -8.19 0.50 -13.84
C GLN A 53 -8.15 1.10 -12.42
N THR A 54 -8.80 2.25 -12.27
CA THR A 54 -9.03 2.90 -10.99
C THR A 54 -10.52 2.88 -10.71
N ASP A 55 -10.93 2.43 -9.53
CA ASP A 55 -12.33 2.38 -9.14
C ASP A 55 -12.85 3.73 -8.64
N ARG A 56 -14.14 3.79 -8.28
CA ARG A 56 -14.77 5.02 -7.78
C ARG A 56 -14.26 5.49 -6.43
N THR A 57 -13.67 4.59 -5.65
CA THR A 57 -13.10 4.89 -4.33
C THR A 57 -11.69 5.48 -4.46
N GLY A 58 -11.01 5.19 -5.57
CA GLY A 58 -9.63 5.60 -5.84
C GLY A 58 -8.62 4.46 -5.76
N ASN A 59 -9.08 3.23 -5.52
CA ASN A 59 -8.21 2.05 -5.60
C ASN A 59 -7.75 1.81 -7.03
N VAL A 60 -6.49 1.44 -7.19
CA VAL A 60 -5.91 1.07 -8.48
C VAL A 60 -5.69 -0.43 -8.50
N ILE A 61 -6.12 -1.10 -9.57
CA ILE A 61 -5.88 -2.53 -9.75
C ILE A 61 -5.40 -2.83 -11.16
N GLY A 62 -4.46 -3.75 -11.25
CA GLY A 62 -4.01 -4.33 -12.52
C GLY A 62 -3.91 -5.85 -12.42
N SER A 63 -3.94 -6.54 -13.54
CA SER A 63 -3.81 -7.99 -13.57
C SER A 63 -2.78 -8.46 -14.58
N VAL A 64 -2.21 -9.64 -14.35
CA VAL A 64 -1.34 -10.35 -15.28
C VAL A 64 -1.67 -11.85 -15.30
N GLY A 65 -1.49 -12.45 -16.46
CA GLY A 65 -1.75 -13.87 -16.68
C GLY A 65 -3.23 -14.17 -16.93
N THR A 66 -3.49 -15.42 -17.35
CA THR A 66 -4.83 -15.91 -17.66
C THR A 66 -5.00 -17.29 -17.04
N GLY A 67 -6.07 -17.48 -16.28
CA GLY A 67 -6.32 -18.78 -15.66
C GLY A 67 -7.49 -18.76 -14.71
N ALA A 68 -7.88 -19.93 -14.24
CA ALA A 68 -9.01 -20.11 -13.33
C ALA A 68 -8.64 -19.80 -11.88
N THR A 69 -7.38 -20.04 -11.49
CA THR A 69 -6.92 -19.71 -10.13
C THR A 69 -6.53 -18.26 -10.06
N THR A 70 -7.14 -17.54 -9.14
CA THR A 70 -6.98 -16.09 -8.96
C THR A 70 -6.29 -15.76 -7.64
N ILE A 71 -5.28 -14.89 -7.72
CA ILE A 71 -4.50 -14.43 -6.56
C ILE A 71 -4.54 -12.90 -6.57
N LEU A 72 -4.91 -12.31 -5.45
CA LEU A 72 -4.84 -10.86 -5.24
C LEU A 72 -3.74 -10.54 -4.24
N PHE A 73 -2.82 -9.68 -4.64
CA PHE A 73 -1.96 -8.94 -3.73
C PHE A 73 -2.57 -7.57 -3.51
N ASP A 74 -2.80 -7.21 -2.26
CA ASP A 74 -3.28 -5.90 -1.87
C ASP A 74 -2.26 -5.18 -1.00
N GLY A 75 -2.10 -3.88 -1.24
CA GLY A 75 -1.29 -3.00 -0.44
C GLY A 75 -1.82 -1.58 -0.47
N HIS A 76 -1.98 -0.98 0.71
CA HIS A 76 -2.51 0.38 0.76
C HIS A 76 -1.49 1.43 0.32
N MET A 77 -2.02 2.53 -0.21
CA MET A 77 -1.25 3.65 -0.75
C MET A 77 -1.18 4.84 0.19
N ASP A 78 -2.09 4.90 1.16
CA ASP A 78 -2.06 5.94 2.18
C ASP A 78 -1.02 5.64 3.26
N THR A 79 -0.75 6.63 4.07
CA THR A 79 0.12 6.55 5.23
C THR A 79 -0.41 7.46 6.31
N VAL A 80 -0.14 7.13 7.57
CA VAL A 80 -0.30 8.11 8.65
C VAL A 80 0.58 9.33 8.38
N ASP A 81 0.15 10.49 8.88
CA ASP A 81 0.88 11.73 8.68
C ASP A 81 2.24 11.74 9.40
N VAL A 82 3.10 12.64 8.99
CA VAL A 82 4.37 12.89 9.66
C VAL A 82 4.16 14.00 10.69
N ILE A 83 4.45 13.66 11.92
CA ILE A 83 4.52 14.59 13.05
C ILE A 83 6.01 14.76 13.40
N ASP A 84 6.42 15.97 13.82
CA ASP A 84 7.79 16.27 14.22
C ASP A 84 8.86 15.90 13.15
N GLU A 85 8.72 16.45 11.94
CA GLU A 85 9.66 16.20 10.82
C GLU A 85 11.13 16.43 11.19
N ASP A 86 11.40 17.37 12.07
CA ASP A 86 12.73 17.72 12.57
C ASP A 86 13.39 16.63 13.44
N ARG A 87 12.62 15.65 13.88
CA ARG A 87 13.10 14.49 14.66
C ARG A 87 13.49 13.29 13.80
N TRP A 88 13.24 13.37 12.50
CA TRP A 88 13.62 12.29 11.59
C TRP A 88 15.11 12.36 11.24
N THR A 89 15.79 11.21 11.23
CA THR A 89 17.21 11.13 10.85
C THR A 89 17.43 11.58 9.40
N TYR A 90 16.46 11.26 8.52
CA TYR A 90 16.43 11.69 7.12
C TYR A 90 15.06 12.29 6.83
N PRO A 91 14.93 13.24 5.87
CA PRO A 91 13.62 13.78 5.53
C PRO A 91 12.61 12.66 5.22
N PRO A 92 11.41 12.68 5.83
CA PRO A 92 10.48 11.55 5.82
C PRO A 92 9.99 11.13 4.44
N PHE A 93 10.05 12.01 3.45
CA PHE A 93 9.66 11.72 2.07
C PHE A 93 10.86 11.64 1.10
N SER A 94 12.08 11.49 1.60
CA SER A 94 13.28 11.43 0.76
C SER A 94 13.54 10.05 0.13
N GLY A 95 13.07 8.97 0.76
CA GLY A 95 13.46 7.62 0.38
C GLY A 95 14.98 7.44 0.43
N GLN A 96 15.65 8.08 1.41
CA GLN A 96 17.09 8.01 1.56
C GLN A 96 17.56 6.59 1.79
N ILE A 97 18.55 6.16 1.02
CA ILE A 97 19.21 4.86 1.24
C ILE A 97 20.53 5.12 1.98
N ALA A 98 20.68 4.48 3.14
CA ALA A 98 21.88 4.51 3.95
C ALA A 98 22.05 3.17 4.68
N ASP A 99 23.27 2.68 4.80
CA ASP A 99 23.61 1.44 5.51
C ASP A 99 22.75 0.23 5.10
N GLY A 100 22.39 0.14 3.81
CA GLY A 100 21.58 -0.95 3.26
C GLY A 100 20.09 -0.85 3.55
N ASN A 101 19.63 0.24 4.17
CA ASN A 101 18.21 0.48 4.48
C ASN A 101 17.68 1.69 3.71
N MET A 102 16.38 1.64 3.35
CA MET A 102 15.66 2.80 2.82
C MET A 102 14.82 3.43 3.92
N TYR A 103 15.02 4.73 4.13
CA TYR A 103 14.35 5.49 5.18
C TYR A 103 13.26 6.38 4.58
N GLY A 104 12.10 6.37 5.20
CA GLY A 104 10.98 7.25 4.81
C GLY A 104 9.62 6.78 5.31
N ARG A 105 8.66 7.69 5.33
CA ARG A 105 7.27 7.39 5.65
C ARG A 105 6.70 6.48 4.55
N GLY A 106 6.13 5.33 4.93
CA GLY A 106 5.57 4.37 3.99
C GLY A 106 6.57 3.37 3.40
N THR A 107 7.87 3.40 3.77
CA THR A 107 8.83 2.41 3.27
C THR A 107 8.51 1.00 3.76
N VAL A 108 8.05 0.85 4.99
CA VAL A 108 7.65 -0.42 5.61
C VAL A 108 6.15 -0.60 5.56
N ASP A 109 5.40 0.44 5.87
CA ASP A 109 3.94 0.47 5.95
C ASP A 109 3.38 1.48 4.93
N MET A 110 2.90 1.02 3.70
CA MET A 110 3.37 -0.25 3.14
C MET A 110 3.69 -0.12 1.63
N LYS A 111 4.09 1.11 1.18
CA LYS A 111 4.43 1.39 -0.23
C LYS A 111 5.58 0.51 -0.75
N GLY A 112 6.50 0.10 0.14
CA GLY A 112 7.57 -0.83 -0.21
C GLY A 112 7.03 -2.18 -0.65
N ALA A 113 6.12 -2.77 0.12
CA ALA A 113 5.50 -4.05 -0.19
C ALA A 113 4.60 -3.97 -1.44
N LEU A 114 3.87 -2.86 -1.63
CA LEU A 114 3.09 -2.62 -2.85
C LEU A 114 3.98 -2.61 -4.10
N ALA A 115 5.08 -1.86 -4.07
CA ALA A 115 6.02 -1.82 -5.18
C ALA A 115 6.61 -3.20 -5.49
N VAL A 116 7.01 -3.95 -4.45
CA VAL A 116 7.54 -5.32 -4.60
C VAL A 116 6.49 -6.24 -5.21
N SER A 117 5.23 -6.17 -4.79
CA SER A 117 4.13 -7.00 -5.32
C SER A 117 3.90 -6.73 -6.81
N ILE A 118 3.94 -5.46 -7.24
CA ILE A 118 3.81 -5.06 -8.65
C ILE A 118 4.93 -5.70 -9.50
N TYR A 119 6.17 -5.54 -9.08
CA TYR A 119 7.31 -6.11 -9.81
C TYR A 119 7.35 -7.63 -9.73
N ALA A 120 6.98 -8.24 -8.60
CA ALA A 120 6.92 -9.70 -8.47
C ALA A 120 5.92 -10.33 -9.43
N ALA A 121 4.74 -9.73 -9.58
CA ALA A 121 3.74 -10.20 -10.55
C ALA A 121 4.22 -10.07 -12.00
N ALA A 122 4.85 -8.94 -12.37
CA ALA A 122 5.43 -8.75 -13.69
C ALA A 122 6.55 -9.74 -13.99
N ILE A 123 7.48 -9.94 -13.03
CA ILE A 123 8.60 -10.90 -13.17
C ILE A 123 8.06 -12.33 -13.27
N ALA A 124 7.05 -12.70 -12.48
CA ALA A 124 6.44 -14.03 -12.55
C ALA A 124 5.83 -14.30 -13.94
N ARG A 125 5.15 -13.32 -14.52
CA ARG A 125 4.63 -13.37 -15.90
C ARG A 125 5.76 -13.57 -16.90
N ASP A 126 6.80 -12.73 -16.85
CA ASP A 126 7.92 -12.74 -17.79
C ASP A 126 8.73 -14.03 -17.72
N LEU A 127 8.77 -14.68 -16.59
CA LEU A 127 9.38 -15.99 -16.39
C LEU A 127 8.47 -17.17 -16.78
N GLY A 128 7.20 -16.91 -17.17
CA GLY A 128 6.22 -17.96 -17.51
C GLY A 128 5.76 -18.76 -16.31
N LEU A 129 5.68 -18.15 -15.11
CA LEU A 129 5.31 -18.85 -13.87
C LEU A 129 3.81 -18.75 -13.55
N LEU A 130 3.03 -18.08 -14.39
CA LEU A 130 1.59 -17.88 -14.18
C LEU A 130 0.70 -18.89 -14.90
N ASP A 131 1.23 -20.08 -15.22
CA ASP A 131 0.43 -21.13 -15.89
C ASP A 131 -0.83 -21.46 -15.09
N GLY A 132 -2.01 -21.32 -15.72
CA GLY A 132 -3.31 -21.54 -15.11
C GLY A 132 -3.71 -20.51 -14.02
N ARG A 133 -2.98 -19.43 -13.86
CA ARG A 133 -3.20 -18.41 -12.81
C ARG A 133 -3.39 -17.02 -13.40
N LYS A 134 -4.26 -16.25 -12.75
CA LYS A 134 -4.39 -14.81 -12.96
C LYS A 134 -4.04 -14.09 -11.64
N VAL A 135 -3.06 -13.21 -11.69
CA VAL A 135 -2.60 -12.45 -10.53
C VAL A 135 -3.10 -11.02 -10.67
N TYR A 136 -3.75 -10.54 -9.64
CA TYR A 136 -4.15 -9.15 -9.47
C TYR A 136 -3.20 -8.48 -8.47
N VAL A 137 -2.88 -7.22 -8.71
CA VAL A 137 -2.23 -6.37 -7.72
C VAL A 137 -3.07 -5.12 -7.56
N ALA A 138 -3.47 -4.83 -6.33
CA ALA A 138 -4.25 -3.64 -5.99
C ALA A 138 -3.43 -2.71 -5.10
N GLY A 139 -3.51 -1.41 -5.41
CA GLY A 139 -3.17 -0.33 -4.50
C GLY A 139 -4.47 0.20 -3.92
N SER A 140 -4.74 -0.08 -2.66
CA SER A 140 -5.95 0.38 -1.97
C SER A 140 -5.73 1.74 -1.31
N VAL A 141 -6.83 2.44 -1.06
CA VAL A 141 -6.86 3.75 -0.39
C VAL A 141 -7.51 3.63 0.98
N MET A 142 -7.27 4.62 1.84
CA MET A 142 -7.97 4.83 3.12
C MET A 142 -7.84 3.65 4.12
N GLU A 143 -6.76 2.88 4.06
CA GLU A 143 -6.57 1.75 4.99
C GLU A 143 -6.34 2.25 6.42
N GLU A 144 -5.48 3.24 6.61
CA GLU A 144 -5.02 3.73 7.92
C GLU A 144 -6.18 4.20 8.84
N ASP A 145 -7.21 4.79 8.24
CA ASP A 145 -8.38 5.28 8.98
C ASP A 145 -9.58 4.31 8.94
N TYR A 146 -9.71 3.52 7.86
CA TYR A 146 -10.94 2.74 7.59
C TYR A 146 -10.70 1.25 7.36
N ASP A 147 -9.49 0.76 7.64
CA ASP A 147 -9.12 -0.66 7.47
C ASP A 147 -9.47 -1.16 6.04
N GLY A 148 -10.04 -2.33 5.90
CA GLY A 148 -10.34 -2.96 4.61
C GLY A 148 -11.58 -2.46 3.85
N VAL A 149 -12.18 -1.33 4.22
CA VAL A 149 -13.42 -0.83 3.58
C VAL A 149 -13.22 -0.56 2.09
N ALA A 150 -12.09 0.05 1.72
CA ALA A 150 -11.82 0.39 0.33
C ALA A 150 -11.60 -0.86 -0.53
N VAL A 151 -10.81 -1.83 -0.05
CA VAL A 151 -10.60 -3.09 -0.77
C VAL A 151 -11.89 -3.92 -0.85
N HIS A 152 -12.73 -3.90 0.18
CA HIS A 152 -14.06 -4.52 0.12
C HIS A 152 -14.92 -3.91 -1.01
N ASN A 153 -14.92 -2.59 -1.14
CA ASN A 153 -15.61 -1.90 -2.23
C ASN A 153 -15.06 -2.28 -3.60
N LEU A 154 -13.73 -2.33 -3.75
CA LEU A 154 -13.05 -2.77 -4.97
C LEU A 154 -13.54 -4.17 -5.39
N LEU A 155 -13.48 -5.14 -4.49
CA LEU A 155 -13.88 -6.52 -4.76
C LEU A 155 -15.36 -6.61 -5.15
N ARG A 156 -16.24 -5.87 -4.47
CA ARG A 156 -17.68 -5.81 -4.77
C ARG A 156 -17.94 -5.19 -6.13
N ASP A 157 -17.33 -4.02 -6.42
CA ASP A 157 -17.61 -3.24 -7.63
C ASP A 157 -17.11 -3.95 -8.88
N LEU A 158 -16.02 -4.70 -8.78
CA LEU A 158 -15.48 -5.54 -9.85
C LEU A 158 -16.07 -6.96 -9.87
N SER A 159 -16.94 -7.31 -8.92
CA SER A 159 -17.43 -8.68 -8.73
C SER A 159 -16.30 -9.70 -8.65
N LEU A 160 -15.14 -9.28 -8.10
CA LEU A 160 -13.94 -10.09 -7.99
C LEU A 160 -14.00 -10.95 -6.72
N ARG A 161 -13.73 -12.25 -6.89
CA ARG A 161 -13.66 -13.23 -5.80
C ARG A 161 -12.37 -14.01 -5.94
N PRO A 162 -11.24 -13.49 -5.44
CA PRO A 162 -9.96 -14.18 -5.52
C PRO A 162 -9.99 -15.48 -4.72
N ASP A 163 -9.31 -16.52 -5.23
CA ASP A 163 -9.10 -17.78 -4.48
C ASP A 163 -8.13 -17.57 -3.32
N TYR A 164 -7.17 -16.64 -3.49
CA TYR A 164 -6.18 -16.27 -2.47
C TYR A 164 -6.02 -14.76 -2.42
N VAL A 165 -5.92 -14.23 -1.20
CA VAL A 165 -5.60 -12.82 -0.94
C VAL A 165 -4.37 -12.75 -0.06
N ILE A 166 -3.43 -11.91 -0.44
CA ILE A 166 -2.18 -11.66 0.29
C ILE A 166 -2.08 -10.16 0.54
N PHE A 167 -2.09 -9.77 1.80
CA PHE A 167 -1.80 -8.41 2.23
C PHE A 167 -0.30 -8.29 2.50
N GLY A 168 0.31 -7.26 1.94
CA GLY A 168 1.75 -7.02 2.06
C GLY A 168 2.18 -6.33 3.35
N GLU A 169 1.39 -6.43 4.43
CA GLU A 169 1.62 -5.78 5.70
C GLU A 169 2.94 -6.19 6.39
N ALA A 170 3.43 -5.32 7.26
CA ALA A 170 4.67 -5.51 8.00
C ALA A 170 4.52 -6.57 9.09
N THR A 171 4.91 -7.81 8.80
CA THR A 171 4.80 -8.96 9.70
C THR A 171 6.16 -9.53 10.14
N GLY A 172 7.25 -8.82 9.86
CA GLY A 172 8.60 -9.36 10.07
C GLY A 172 8.92 -10.57 9.17
N MET A 173 8.29 -10.67 7.99
CA MET A 173 8.38 -11.78 7.04
C MET A 173 7.74 -13.09 7.54
N GLU A 174 6.86 -13.00 8.53
CA GLU A 174 6.07 -14.13 9.01
C GLU A 174 4.69 -14.17 8.34
N ILE A 175 4.12 -15.36 8.19
CA ILE A 175 2.77 -15.52 7.64
C ILE A 175 1.75 -15.37 8.76
N CYS A 176 1.05 -14.23 8.80
CA CYS A 176 -0.07 -13.97 9.68
C CYS A 176 -1.37 -14.41 9.01
N ARG A 177 -2.15 -15.29 9.66
CA ARG A 177 -3.41 -15.85 9.12
C ARG A 177 -4.66 -15.15 9.64
N GLY A 178 -4.50 -14.07 10.38
CA GLY A 178 -5.60 -13.32 10.95
C GLY A 178 -5.10 -12.25 11.90
N HIS A 179 -5.99 -11.37 12.28
CA HIS A 179 -5.73 -10.28 13.21
C HIS A 179 -6.92 -10.10 14.18
N ASN A 180 -6.71 -9.33 15.23
CA ASN A 180 -7.77 -8.93 16.16
C ASN A 180 -8.67 -7.87 15.50
N GLY A 181 -9.92 -7.78 15.96
CA GLY A 181 -10.80 -6.68 15.58
C GLY A 181 -10.31 -5.36 16.16
N ARG A 182 -10.60 -4.25 15.46
CA ARG A 182 -10.35 -2.88 15.93
C ARG A 182 -11.68 -2.15 16.13
N ALA A 183 -11.79 -1.34 17.17
CA ALA A 183 -12.88 -0.41 17.37
C ALA A 183 -12.29 0.97 17.67
N LEU A 184 -12.61 1.95 16.84
CA LEU A 184 -12.27 3.35 17.09
C LEU A 184 -13.44 4.02 17.82
N ILE A 185 -13.16 4.63 18.96
CA ILE A 185 -14.14 5.34 19.76
C ILE A 185 -13.72 6.80 19.85
N GLU A 186 -14.52 7.68 19.31
CA GLU A 186 -14.35 9.13 19.45
C GLU A 186 -15.22 9.65 20.60
N ILE A 187 -14.60 10.37 21.52
CA ILE A 187 -15.30 10.98 22.68
C ILE A 187 -15.11 12.49 22.59
N THR A 188 -16.18 13.21 22.34
CA THR A 188 -16.20 14.67 22.35
C THR A 188 -16.79 15.17 23.65
N VAL A 189 -16.02 15.94 24.43
CA VAL A 189 -16.49 16.58 25.65
C VAL A 189 -16.72 18.06 25.38
N HIS A 190 -17.98 18.50 25.51
CA HIS A 190 -18.35 19.89 25.40
C HIS A 190 -18.24 20.57 26.76
N GLY A 191 -17.40 21.57 26.84
CA GLY A 191 -17.17 22.35 28.06
C GLY A 191 -17.69 23.78 27.91
N LYS A 192 -17.66 24.51 29.05
CA LYS A 192 -17.93 25.94 29.09
C LYS A 192 -16.71 26.64 29.69
N ALA A 193 -16.16 27.60 28.97
CA ALA A 193 -15.03 28.37 29.48
C ALA A 193 -15.44 29.27 30.64
N ALA A 194 -14.60 29.35 31.66
CA ALA A 194 -14.75 30.28 32.77
C ALA A 194 -13.39 30.91 33.11
N HIS A 195 -13.41 32.04 33.79
CA HIS A 195 -12.18 32.68 34.26
C HIS A 195 -11.51 31.77 35.32
N GLY A 196 -10.18 31.69 35.31
CA GLY A 196 -9.43 30.80 36.23
C GLY A 196 -9.68 31.05 37.73
N SER A 197 -10.12 32.27 38.13
CA SER A 197 -10.52 32.57 39.50
C SER A 197 -11.97 32.17 39.87
N ARG A 198 -12.74 31.69 38.89
CA ARG A 198 -14.16 31.28 39.06
C ARG A 198 -14.44 30.00 38.29
N PRO A 199 -13.71 28.91 38.57
CA PRO A 199 -13.84 27.65 37.83
C PRO A 199 -15.24 27.02 37.99
N GLU A 200 -15.96 27.36 39.05
CA GLU A 200 -17.35 26.92 39.33
C GLU A 200 -18.36 27.38 38.27
N LEU A 201 -18.01 28.36 37.44
CA LEU A 201 -18.85 28.85 36.31
C LEU A 201 -18.58 28.14 35.01
N GLY A 202 -17.54 27.30 34.96
CA GLY A 202 -17.17 26.46 33.85
C GLY A 202 -17.74 25.04 33.91
N ILE A 203 -17.46 24.26 32.86
CA ILE A 203 -17.72 22.81 32.78
C ILE A 203 -16.45 22.15 32.27
#